data_d9b7066e0916ed948012ca2a8e07e694
#
_entry.id   d9b7066e0916ed948012ca2a8e07e694
#
_cell.length_a   1.000
_cell.length_b   1.000
_cell.length_c   1.000
_cell.angle_alpha   90.00
_cell.angle_beta   90.00
_cell.angle_gamma   90.00
#
_symmetry.space_group_name_H-M   'P 1'
#
loop_
_entity.id
_entity.type
_entity.pdbx_description
1 polymer ?
#
loop_
_entity_poly.entity_id
_entity_poly.type
_entity_poly.pdbx_seq_one_letter_code
_entity_poly.pdbx_strand_id
1 'polypeptide(L)' 'MRDGQRGALLSFAYNLGAGFYGGSNFNTITKCLKNKEWSKVPDSLYLYRNPGTNVEKGLARRRTAEGNLWKK' A
#
# COMPACT_ATOMS: atom_id res chain seq x y z
N MET A 1 -1.98 -1.94 15.90
CA MET A 1 -1.41 -1.22 14.74
C MET A 1 -1.14 0.22 15.12
N ARG A 2 0.04 0.74 14.79
CA ARG A 2 0.41 2.12 15.10
C ARG A 2 -0.34 3.12 14.22
N ASP A 3 -0.42 4.37 14.67
CA ASP A 3 -1.15 5.41 13.92
C ASP A 3 -0.60 5.63 12.52
N GLY A 4 0.73 5.62 12.36
CA GLY A 4 1.35 5.73 11.05
C GLY A 4 0.96 4.60 10.11
N GLN A 5 0.83 3.39 10.64
CA GLN A 5 0.40 2.24 9.86
C GLN A 5 -1.04 2.37 9.40
N ARG A 6 -1.93 2.83 10.29
CA ARG A 6 -3.32 3.08 9.93
C ARG A 6 -3.42 4.17 8.88
N GLY A 7 -2.67 5.26 9.04
CA GLY A 7 -2.66 6.36 8.09
C GLY A 7 -2.20 5.91 6.71
N ALA A 8 -1.16 5.07 6.64
CA ALA A 8 -0.67 4.53 5.38
C ALA A 8 -1.75 3.71 4.67
N LEU A 9 -2.43 2.83 5.40
CA LEU A 9 -3.49 2.00 4.83
C LEU A 9 -4.71 2.82 4.43
N LEU A 10 -5.05 3.85 5.20
CA LEU A 10 -6.15 4.75 4.84
C LEU A 10 -5.84 5.51 3.55
N SER A 11 -4.61 6.01 3.41
CA SER A 11 -4.18 6.68 2.18
C SER A 11 -4.26 5.74 0.98
N PHE A 12 -3.81 4.51 1.16
CA PHE A 12 -3.86 3.48 0.12
C PHE A 12 -5.30 3.17 -0.27
N ALA A 13 -6.17 2.97 0.71
CA ALA A 13 -7.58 2.68 0.47
C ALA A 13 -8.29 3.85 -0.20
N TYR A 14 -7.98 5.07 0.20
CA TYR A 14 -8.57 6.27 -0.39
C TYR A 14 -8.22 6.37 -1.88
N ASN A 15 -6.99 6.02 -2.24
CA ASN A 15 -6.50 6.13 -3.61
C ASN A 15 -6.98 4.97 -4.50
N LEU A 16 -6.94 3.73 -3.99
CA LEU A 16 -7.17 2.53 -4.80
C LEU A 16 -8.48 1.81 -4.48
N GLY A 17 -9.20 2.24 -3.46
CA GLY A 17 -10.48 1.66 -3.08
C GLY A 17 -10.42 1.00 -1.72
N ALA A 18 -11.47 1.24 -0.91
CA ALA A 18 -11.55 0.71 0.45
C ALA A 18 -11.68 -0.82 0.49
N GLY A 19 -12.08 -1.44 -0.63
CA GLY A 19 -12.21 -2.89 -0.73
C GLY A 19 -10.95 -3.62 -1.15
N PHE A 20 -9.77 -3.00 -1.04
CA PHE A 20 -8.54 -3.64 -1.50
C PHE A 20 -8.23 -4.93 -0.73
N TYR A 21 -8.47 -4.96 0.56
CA TYR A 21 -8.19 -6.13 1.39
C TYR A 21 -9.07 -7.30 0.94
N GLY A 22 -8.44 -8.38 0.55
CA GLY A 22 -9.15 -9.53 0.00
C GLY A 22 -9.51 -9.43 -1.47
N GLY A 23 -9.25 -8.30 -2.12
CA GLY A 23 -9.52 -8.11 -3.54
C GLY A 23 -8.58 -8.93 -4.42
N SER A 24 -9.08 -9.42 -5.56
CA SER A 24 -8.32 -10.30 -6.44
C SER A 24 -7.05 -9.66 -6.99
N ASN A 25 -7.04 -8.33 -7.15
CA ASN A 25 -5.87 -7.60 -7.64
C ASN A 25 -4.91 -7.18 -6.55
N PHE A 26 -5.21 -7.49 -5.29
CA PHE A 26 -4.44 -7.03 -4.13
C PHE A 26 -3.95 -8.19 -3.27
N ASN A 27 -3.60 -9.30 -3.92
CA ASN A 27 -3.18 -10.52 -3.21
C ASN A 27 -1.91 -10.33 -2.39
N THR A 28 -0.93 -9.61 -2.91
CA THR A 28 0.35 -9.43 -2.23
C THR A 28 0.19 -8.64 -0.93
N ILE A 29 -0.48 -7.47 -1.00
CA ILE A 29 -0.68 -6.66 0.20
C ILE A 29 -1.61 -7.36 1.20
N THR A 30 -2.64 -8.02 0.70
CA THR A 30 -3.56 -8.78 1.57
C THR A 30 -2.81 -9.87 2.32
N LYS A 31 -1.96 -10.62 1.62
CA LYS A 31 -1.16 -11.69 2.24
C LYS A 31 -0.21 -11.14 3.31
N CYS A 32 0.47 -10.02 3.01
CA CYS A 32 1.37 -9.39 3.97
C CYS A 32 0.64 -8.98 5.25
N LEU A 33 -0.53 -8.38 5.11
CA LEU A 33 -1.31 -7.95 6.27
C LEU A 33 -1.86 -9.14 7.04
N LYS A 34 -2.36 -10.14 6.33
CA LYS A 34 -2.94 -11.33 6.93
C LYS A 34 -1.91 -12.14 7.72
N ASN A 35 -0.70 -12.25 7.21
CA ASN A 35 0.39 -12.99 7.83
C ASN A 35 1.23 -12.14 8.77
N LYS A 36 0.84 -10.89 8.99
CA LYS A 36 1.56 -9.94 9.85
C LYS A 36 3.02 -9.75 9.46
N GLU A 37 3.28 -9.77 8.15
CA GLU A 37 4.62 -9.52 7.59
C GLU A 37 4.83 -8.02 7.45
N TRP A 38 4.86 -7.32 8.60
CA TRP A 38 4.84 -5.86 8.65
C TRP A 38 6.03 -5.21 7.93
N SER A 39 7.21 -5.83 7.99
CA SER A 39 8.40 -5.29 7.35
C SER A 39 8.32 -5.32 5.83
N LYS A 40 7.45 -6.14 5.26
CA LYS A 40 7.26 -6.27 3.82
C LYS A 40 6.18 -5.37 3.27
N VAL A 41 5.40 -4.73 4.14
CA VAL A 41 4.25 -3.92 3.70
C VAL A 41 4.68 -2.73 2.84
N PRO A 42 5.72 -1.94 3.17
CA PRO A 42 6.12 -0.83 2.29
C PRO A 42 6.44 -1.28 0.88
N ASP A 43 7.17 -2.37 0.70
CA ASP A 43 7.49 -2.89 -0.61
C ASP A 43 6.24 -3.38 -1.34
N SER A 44 5.32 -4.00 -0.61
CA SER A 44 4.05 -4.45 -1.19
C SER A 44 3.21 -3.27 -1.67
N LEU A 45 3.15 -2.20 -0.90
CA LEU A 45 2.42 -0.98 -1.31
C LEU A 45 2.99 -0.43 -2.61
N TYR A 46 4.31 -0.42 -2.75
CA TYR A 46 4.98 0.13 -3.93
C TYR A 46 4.64 -0.62 -5.22
N LEU A 47 4.23 -1.88 -5.14
CA LEU A 47 3.80 -2.63 -6.31
C LEU A 47 2.56 -2.02 -6.98
N TYR A 48 1.76 -1.26 -6.25
CA TYR A 48 0.49 -0.71 -6.74
C TYR A 48 0.65 0.72 -7.24
N ARG A 49 1.62 0.95 -8.11
CA ARG A 49 1.90 2.25 -8.72
C ARG A 49 1.52 2.31 -10.21
N ASN A 50 0.81 1.29 -10.70
CA ASN A 50 0.43 1.15 -12.13
C ASN A 50 1.65 1.29 -13.06
N PRO A 51 2.62 0.33 -13.00
CA PRO A 51 3.83 0.41 -13.82
C PRO A 51 3.50 0.49 -15.30
N GLY A 52 4.28 1.29 -16.04
CA GLY A 52 4.11 1.44 -17.47
C GLY A 52 3.01 2.40 -17.91
N THR A 53 2.36 3.10 -16.98
CA THR A 53 1.31 4.08 -17.30
C THR A 53 1.81 5.50 -17.12
N ASN A 54 1.03 6.47 -17.65
CA ASN A 54 1.35 7.90 -17.50
C ASN A 54 1.28 8.37 -16.06
N VAL A 55 0.58 7.65 -15.20
CA VAL A 55 0.39 8.04 -13.80
C VAL A 55 1.37 7.35 -12.85
N GLU A 56 2.24 6.50 -13.38
CA GLU A 56 3.17 5.73 -12.55
C GLU A 56 4.02 6.61 -11.63
N LYS A 57 4.54 7.72 -12.15
CA LYS A 57 5.41 8.62 -11.37
C LYS A 57 4.70 9.18 -10.13
N GLY A 58 3.47 9.66 -10.32
CA GLY A 58 2.68 10.21 -9.22
C GLY A 58 2.29 9.13 -8.22
N LEU A 59 1.89 7.95 -8.70
CA LEU A 59 1.53 6.84 -7.84
C LEU A 59 2.75 6.29 -7.09
N ALA A 60 3.92 6.27 -7.72
CA ALA A 60 5.14 5.84 -7.05
C ALA A 60 5.48 6.75 -5.87
N ARG A 61 5.34 8.07 -6.03
CA ARG A 61 5.54 9.02 -4.94
C ARG A 61 4.56 8.75 -3.79
N ARG A 62 3.31 8.50 -4.12
CA ARG A 62 2.27 8.22 -3.14
C ARG A 62 2.58 6.94 -2.36
N ARG A 63 2.97 5.88 -3.06
CA ARG A 63 3.34 4.62 -2.41
C ARG A 63 4.58 4.78 -1.54
N THR A 64 5.55 5.58 -1.97
CA THR A 64 6.74 5.88 -1.18
C THR A 64 6.36 6.64 0.09
N ALA A 65 5.51 7.65 -0.01
CA ALA A 65 5.04 8.40 1.14
C ALA A 65 4.29 7.50 2.13
N GLU A 66 3.44 6.61 1.62
CA GLU A 66 2.73 5.65 2.46
C GLU A 66 3.68 4.69 3.17
N GLY A 67 4.70 4.20 2.45
CA GLY A 67 5.71 3.34 3.05
C GLY A 67 6.49 4.04 4.16
N ASN A 68 6.83 5.30 3.96
CA ASN A 68 7.51 6.09 4.98
C ASN A 68 6.62 6.32 6.21
N LEU A 69 5.35 6.58 5.98
CA LEU A 69 4.37 6.73 7.06
C LEU A 69 4.21 5.42 7.83
N TRP A 70 4.21 4.30 7.12
CA TRP A 70 4.13 2.98 7.74
C TRP A 70 5.28 2.72 8.70
N LYS A 71 6.48 3.15 8.33
CA LYS A 71 7.70 2.93 9.11
C LYS A 71 7.78 3.78 10.38
N LYS A 72 6.99 4.81 10.47
CA LYS A 72 6.92 5.61 11.68
C LYS A 72 6.19 4.86 12.78
#